data_822c5b5c518116ce98bde4046f29882b
#
_entry.id   822c5b5c518116ce98bde4046f29882b
#
_cell.length_a   1.000
_cell.length_b   1.000
_cell.length_c   1.000
_cell.angle_alpha   90.00
_cell.angle_beta   90.00
_cell.angle_gamma   90.00
#
_symmetry.space_group_name_H-M   'P 1'
#
loop_
_entity.id
_entity.type
_entity.pdbx_description
1 polymer ?
#
loop_
_entity_poly.entity_id
_entity_poly.type
_entity_poly.pdbx_seq_one_letter_code
_entity_poly.pdbx_strand_id
1 'polypeptide(L)'
;MFKKISEFFRVVGELKYIIPLLRYKWPELDSNSSLAHSFQETVQKYGEKDFLYFEDEVWTYAQTNEAANILANKLSNEGIAHGDRVILFMENRPNFVISLLAINKIGAIGALINTSLTGKPLVHCINTSDSKKCIFGDELSGSLEDVLSEINITKSSDLLWVEDSNPNNCPDWALNIKEGLDESKSSNLDETNNVIAGDTAFYIYTSGTTGVPKAALFPNVKIVAGSTNITIAGYRLTSDDCMYNCLPLYHSTGLILGLCACIQVGASTFIKRKFSASSFWGEAQKFNTTAFVYVGELCRYLSFQPPCDEEVNNPISKMVGNGLRPDLWDTFRNRFNVERICEIYGASEANGMFMNLLNKDQTIGMTNTDIKLFAYDVGEDKLKVDDNGKYIEIKDHSPGLALMRIGPNAIYNGYTDAQASEKKIIRDVIEDGDRWF
;
A
#
# COMPACT_ATOMS: atom_id res chain seq x y z
N MET A 1 21.45 30.96 8.27
CA MET A 1 21.42 30.80 9.75
C MET A 1 20.01 30.56 10.26
N PHE A 2 19.02 31.41 9.98
CA PHE A 2 17.63 31.27 10.46
C PHE A 2 16.97 29.94 10.03
N LYS A 3 17.15 29.48 8.76
CA LYS A 3 16.60 28.21 8.27
C LYS A 3 17.08 26.99 9.10
N LYS A 4 18.39 26.92 9.44
CA LYS A 4 18.94 25.85 10.29
C LYS A 4 18.42 25.88 11.72
N ILE A 5 18.20 27.08 12.28
CA ILE A 5 17.65 27.26 13.63
C ILE A 5 16.17 26.81 13.65
N SER A 6 15.37 27.22 12.67
CA SER A 6 13.98 26.81 12.54
C SER A 6 13.86 25.27 12.37
N GLU A 7 14.70 24.67 11.53
CA GLU A 7 14.76 23.22 11.35
C GLU A 7 15.11 22.51 12.66
N PHE A 8 16.09 23.02 13.42
CA PHE A 8 16.47 22.44 14.70
C PHE A 8 15.29 22.39 15.69
N PHE A 9 14.56 23.50 15.86
CA PHE A 9 13.39 23.53 16.72
C PHE A 9 12.27 22.59 16.24
N ARG A 10 12.07 22.49 14.93
CA ARG A 10 11.13 21.55 14.31
C ARG A 10 11.52 20.11 14.66
N VAL A 11 12.77 19.72 14.42
CA VAL A 11 13.30 18.37 14.73
C VAL A 11 13.15 18.04 16.22
N VAL A 12 13.49 18.97 17.11
CA VAL A 12 13.33 18.76 18.56
C VAL A 12 11.86 18.61 18.95
N GLY A 13 10.97 19.39 18.33
CA GLY A 13 9.52 19.27 18.52
C GLY A 13 8.94 17.92 18.10
N GLU A 14 9.62 17.20 17.19
CA GLU A 14 9.21 15.88 16.71
C GLU A 14 9.48 14.76 17.73
N LEU A 15 10.46 14.90 18.61
CA LEU A 15 10.90 13.85 19.54
C LEU A 15 9.74 13.31 20.41
N LYS A 16 8.80 14.16 20.81
CA LYS A 16 7.63 13.75 21.59
C LYS A 16 6.73 12.74 20.89
N TYR A 17 6.73 12.71 19.55
CA TYR A 17 5.90 11.79 18.76
C TYR A 17 6.60 10.46 18.45
N ILE A 18 7.90 10.36 18.73
CA ILE A 18 8.64 9.11 18.65
C ILE A 18 8.33 8.21 19.86
N ILE A 19 8.01 8.79 21.02
CA ILE A 19 7.72 8.02 22.25
C ILE A 19 6.57 7.02 22.06
N PRO A 20 5.39 7.38 21.49
CA PRO A 20 4.34 6.41 21.18
C PRO A 20 4.80 5.29 20.24
N LEU A 21 5.62 5.64 19.23
CA LEU A 21 6.17 4.66 18.29
C LEU A 21 7.10 3.65 18.98
N LEU A 22 7.96 4.11 19.90
CA LEU A 22 8.84 3.23 20.68
C LEU A 22 8.08 2.31 21.64
N ARG A 23 6.86 2.69 22.03
CA ARG A 23 5.97 1.90 22.89
C ARG A 23 5.05 0.98 22.11
N TYR A 24 4.90 1.21 20.80
CA TYR A 24 4.06 0.39 19.93
C TYR A 24 4.67 -1.02 19.82
N LYS A 25 3.87 -2.01 20.20
CA LYS A 25 4.24 -3.41 20.01
C LYS A 25 3.54 -3.94 18.76
N TRP A 26 4.30 -4.58 17.91
CA TRP A 26 3.74 -5.27 16.77
C TRP A 26 2.81 -6.38 17.25
N PRO A 27 1.68 -6.61 16.54
CA PRO A 27 0.81 -7.73 16.86
C PRO A 27 1.57 -9.06 16.83
N GLU A 28 1.25 -9.94 17.75
CA GLU A 28 1.72 -11.33 17.70
C GLU A 28 1.04 -12.04 16.52
N LEU A 29 1.75 -12.99 15.87
CA LEU A 29 1.29 -13.58 14.61
C LEU A 29 -0.02 -14.37 14.74
N ASP A 30 -0.30 -14.91 15.93
CA ASP A 30 -1.52 -15.63 16.26
C ASP A 30 -2.64 -14.76 16.84
N SER A 31 -2.41 -13.45 16.97
CA SER A 31 -3.43 -12.51 17.45
C SER A 31 -4.46 -12.17 16.38
N ASN A 32 -5.69 -11.83 16.79
CA ASN A 32 -6.78 -11.42 15.91
C ASN A 32 -6.57 -9.98 15.40
N SER A 33 -5.38 -9.66 14.91
CA SER A 33 -5.03 -8.34 14.39
C SER A 33 -4.90 -8.39 12.87
N SER A 34 -5.98 -8.08 12.17
CA SER A 34 -6.03 -8.01 10.71
C SER A 34 -6.54 -6.66 10.21
N LEU A 35 -6.42 -6.39 8.91
CA LEU A 35 -7.03 -5.21 8.30
C LEU A 35 -8.55 -5.20 8.48
N ALA A 36 -9.21 -6.38 8.36
CA ALA A 36 -10.64 -6.52 8.55
C ALA A 36 -11.05 -6.17 9.99
N HIS A 37 -10.31 -6.63 11.00
CA HIS A 37 -10.56 -6.25 12.40
C HIS A 37 -10.35 -4.76 12.64
N SER A 38 -9.23 -4.18 12.16
CA SER A 38 -8.97 -2.74 12.27
C SER A 38 -10.10 -1.92 11.65
N PHE A 39 -10.62 -2.37 10.49
CA PHE A 39 -11.74 -1.70 9.84
C PHE A 39 -13.03 -1.80 10.66
N GLN A 40 -13.38 -2.99 11.19
CA GLN A 40 -14.56 -3.17 12.04
C GLN A 40 -14.51 -2.34 13.32
N GLU A 41 -13.34 -2.29 13.99
CA GLU A 41 -13.14 -1.43 15.17
C GLU A 41 -13.34 0.05 14.86
N THR A 42 -12.88 0.48 13.68
CA THR A 42 -13.04 1.85 13.22
C THR A 42 -14.50 2.17 12.88
N VAL A 43 -15.20 1.25 12.24
CA VAL A 43 -16.66 1.36 11.99
C VAL A 43 -17.46 1.51 13.30
N GLN A 44 -17.09 0.76 14.35
CA GLN A 44 -17.76 0.90 15.66
C GLN A 44 -17.62 2.31 16.25
N LYS A 45 -16.51 3.00 15.98
CA LYS A 45 -16.23 4.34 16.54
C LYS A 45 -16.71 5.47 15.62
N TYR A 46 -16.66 5.27 14.31
CA TYR A 46 -16.80 6.30 13.29
C TYR A 46 -17.77 5.91 12.16
N GLY A 47 -18.72 5.00 12.40
CA GLY A 47 -19.59 4.42 11.36
C GLY A 47 -20.31 5.45 10.49
N GLU A 48 -20.86 6.50 11.09
CA GLU A 48 -21.58 7.56 10.38
C GLU A 48 -20.69 8.59 9.69
N LYS A 49 -19.38 8.48 9.87
CA LYS A 49 -18.44 9.42 9.28
C LYS A 49 -18.14 9.06 7.83
N ASP A 50 -17.99 10.08 6.98
CA ASP A 50 -17.52 9.94 5.61
C ASP A 50 -16.13 9.29 5.58
N PHE A 51 -16.02 8.19 4.84
CA PHE A 51 -14.77 7.45 4.67
C PHE A 51 -14.17 7.68 3.28
N LEU A 52 -14.94 7.44 2.23
CA LEU A 52 -14.47 7.56 0.86
C LEU A 52 -15.18 8.70 0.14
N TYR A 53 -14.40 9.58 -0.46
CA TYR A 53 -14.83 10.52 -1.48
C TYR A 53 -14.28 10.05 -2.82
N PHE A 54 -15.15 9.92 -3.81
CA PHE A 54 -14.78 9.51 -5.16
C PHE A 54 -15.72 10.16 -6.17
N GLU A 55 -15.17 11.01 -7.06
CA GLU A 55 -15.98 11.77 -8.03
C GLU A 55 -17.09 12.56 -7.32
N ASP A 56 -18.37 12.19 -7.52
CA ASP A 56 -19.53 12.79 -6.84
C ASP A 56 -20.13 11.83 -5.78
N GLU A 57 -19.47 10.68 -5.52
CA GLU A 57 -19.91 9.71 -4.51
C GLU A 57 -19.25 9.97 -3.16
N VAL A 58 -20.02 9.75 -2.10
CA VAL A 58 -19.55 9.75 -0.71
C VAL A 58 -20.02 8.46 -0.05
N TRP A 59 -19.09 7.76 0.59
CA TRP A 59 -19.38 6.53 1.33
C TRP A 59 -18.96 6.69 2.78
N THR A 60 -19.87 6.41 3.72
CA THR A 60 -19.52 6.35 5.14
C THR A 60 -18.76 5.06 5.46
N TYR A 61 -18.14 5.02 6.63
CA TYR A 61 -17.52 3.80 7.16
C TYR A 61 -18.56 2.66 7.28
N ALA A 62 -19.78 2.96 7.78
CA ALA A 62 -20.86 1.98 7.92
C ALA A 62 -21.30 1.44 6.56
N GLN A 63 -21.61 2.31 5.59
CA GLN A 63 -22.02 1.89 4.25
C GLN A 63 -20.97 1.01 3.56
N THR A 64 -19.67 1.38 3.69
CA THR A 64 -18.58 0.59 3.14
C THR A 64 -18.49 -0.78 3.81
N ASN A 65 -18.70 -0.85 5.13
CA ASN A 65 -18.68 -2.09 5.90
C ASN A 65 -19.85 -3.02 5.51
N GLU A 66 -21.05 -2.48 5.40
CA GLU A 66 -22.25 -3.22 4.99
C GLU A 66 -22.08 -3.82 3.60
N ALA A 67 -21.64 -3.02 2.63
CA ALA A 67 -21.38 -3.48 1.28
C ALA A 67 -20.28 -4.58 1.24
N ALA A 68 -19.22 -4.41 2.03
CA ALA A 68 -18.17 -5.41 2.15
C ALA A 68 -18.67 -6.70 2.81
N ASN A 69 -19.55 -6.62 3.82
CA ASN A 69 -20.15 -7.80 4.45
C ASN A 69 -21.05 -8.58 3.48
N ILE A 70 -21.90 -7.88 2.72
CA ILE A 70 -22.77 -8.48 1.70
C ILE A 70 -21.92 -9.23 0.66
N LEU A 71 -20.88 -8.59 0.14
CA LEU A 71 -19.98 -9.23 -0.83
C LEU A 71 -19.19 -10.39 -0.23
N ALA A 72 -18.72 -10.27 1.01
CA ALA A 72 -18.02 -11.33 1.73
C ALA A 72 -18.87 -12.59 1.90
N ASN A 73 -20.16 -12.41 2.27
CA ASN A 73 -21.12 -13.51 2.35
C ASN A 73 -21.32 -14.20 0.98
N LYS A 74 -21.46 -13.41 -0.10
CA LYS A 74 -21.54 -13.98 -1.47
C LYS A 74 -20.31 -14.83 -1.78
N LEU A 75 -19.10 -14.29 -1.58
CA LEU A 75 -17.86 -15.01 -1.86
C LEU A 75 -17.74 -16.30 -1.05
N SER A 76 -18.09 -16.26 0.24
CA SER A 76 -18.12 -17.44 1.13
C SER A 76 -19.13 -18.48 0.65
N ASN A 77 -20.35 -18.08 0.30
CA ASN A 77 -21.38 -18.97 -0.25
C ASN A 77 -20.99 -19.59 -1.59
N GLU A 78 -20.15 -18.93 -2.37
CA GLU A 78 -19.59 -19.44 -3.63
C GLU A 78 -18.30 -20.26 -3.44
N GLY A 79 -17.96 -20.61 -2.20
CA GLY A 79 -16.89 -21.55 -1.87
C GLY A 79 -15.51 -20.91 -1.75
N ILE A 80 -15.42 -19.58 -1.57
CA ILE A 80 -14.18 -18.94 -1.17
C ILE A 80 -14.01 -19.09 0.34
N ALA A 81 -12.92 -19.71 0.76
CA ALA A 81 -12.59 -19.98 2.14
C ALA A 81 -11.31 -19.25 2.57
N HIS A 82 -11.02 -19.30 3.85
CA HIS A 82 -9.78 -18.80 4.44
C HIS A 82 -8.55 -19.37 3.69
N GLY A 83 -7.63 -18.47 3.31
CA GLY A 83 -6.41 -18.81 2.57
C GLY A 83 -6.58 -19.00 1.06
N ASP A 84 -7.82 -18.97 0.54
CA ASP A 84 -8.04 -18.95 -0.91
C ASP A 84 -7.63 -17.61 -1.52
N ARG A 85 -7.32 -17.61 -2.80
CA ARG A 85 -6.89 -16.41 -3.53
C ARG A 85 -8.02 -15.91 -4.42
N VAL A 86 -8.20 -14.59 -4.42
CA VAL A 86 -9.16 -13.88 -5.28
C VAL A 86 -8.42 -12.71 -5.95
N ILE A 87 -8.42 -12.69 -7.27
CA ILE A 87 -7.86 -11.56 -8.01
C ILE A 87 -8.75 -10.33 -7.82
N LEU A 88 -8.10 -9.18 -7.62
CA LEU A 88 -8.72 -7.87 -7.72
C LEU A 88 -8.01 -7.08 -8.81
N PHE A 89 -8.70 -6.90 -9.95
CA PHE A 89 -8.21 -6.23 -11.15
C PHE A 89 -9.14 -5.07 -11.50
N MET A 90 -8.93 -3.92 -10.86
CA MET A 90 -9.80 -2.75 -10.92
C MET A 90 -9.03 -1.47 -10.66
N GLU A 91 -9.40 -0.37 -11.33
CA GLU A 91 -8.88 0.97 -11.02
C GLU A 91 -9.37 1.47 -9.64
N ASN A 92 -8.75 2.56 -9.13
CA ASN A 92 -9.14 3.16 -7.86
C ASN A 92 -10.59 3.64 -7.88
N ARG A 93 -11.43 3.05 -7.03
CA ARG A 93 -12.83 3.45 -6.79
C ARG A 93 -13.41 2.76 -5.55
N PRO A 94 -14.58 3.15 -5.03
CA PRO A 94 -15.15 2.55 -3.82
C PRO A 94 -15.27 1.03 -3.91
N ASN A 95 -15.66 0.49 -5.08
CA ASN A 95 -15.80 -0.96 -5.29
C ASN A 95 -14.48 -1.73 -5.13
N PHE A 96 -13.33 -1.11 -5.42
CA PHE A 96 -12.04 -1.71 -5.10
C PHE A 96 -11.88 -1.92 -3.59
N VAL A 97 -12.19 -0.88 -2.79
CA VAL A 97 -12.08 -0.93 -1.33
C VAL A 97 -13.07 -1.93 -0.73
N ILE A 98 -14.32 -1.92 -1.20
CA ILE A 98 -15.36 -2.87 -0.78
C ILE A 98 -14.92 -4.31 -1.07
N SER A 99 -14.45 -4.59 -2.29
CA SER A 99 -13.96 -5.93 -2.68
C SER A 99 -12.75 -6.37 -1.86
N LEU A 100 -11.80 -5.47 -1.63
CA LEU A 100 -10.62 -5.72 -0.81
C LEU A 100 -10.99 -6.11 0.62
N LEU A 101 -11.90 -5.35 1.24
CA LEU A 101 -12.38 -5.62 2.59
C LEU A 101 -13.20 -6.92 2.65
N ALA A 102 -14.05 -7.18 1.65
CA ALA A 102 -14.82 -8.42 1.57
C ALA A 102 -13.91 -9.66 1.55
N ILE A 103 -12.87 -9.64 0.71
CA ILE A 103 -11.86 -10.71 0.62
C ILE A 103 -11.18 -10.91 1.98
N ASN A 104 -10.77 -9.80 2.64
CA ASN A 104 -10.09 -9.89 3.93
C ASN A 104 -10.97 -10.38 5.06
N LYS A 105 -12.27 -10.04 5.06
CA LYS A 105 -13.23 -10.45 6.12
C LYS A 105 -13.42 -11.96 6.21
N ILE A 106 -13.27 -12.69 5.10
CA ILE A 106 -13.33 -14.16 5.05
C ILE A 106 -11.95 -14.81 5.15
N GLY A 107 -10.89 -14.04 5.43
CA GLY A 107 -9.52 -14.53 5.51
C GLY A 107 -8.93 -15.00 4.17
N ALA A 108 -9.54 -14.64 3.06
CA ALA A 108 -9.01 -14.90 1.73
C ALA A 108 -7.91 -13.89 1.37
N ILE A 109 -7.09 -14.22 0.38
CA ILE A 109 -5.94 -13.45 -0.06
C ILE A 109 -6.31 -12.65 -1.32
N GLY A 110 -6.20 -11.33 -1.28
CA GLY A 110 -6.38 -10.49 -2.44
C GLY A 110 -5.14 -10.47 -3.33
N ALA A 111 -5.21 -11.01 -4.54
CA ALA A 111 -4.17 -10.88 -5.56
C ALA A 111 -4.38 -9.57 -6.33
N LEU A 112 -3.64 -8.51 -5.94
CA LEU A 112 -3.84 -7.15 -6.44
C LEU A 112 -3.05 -6.94 -7.73
N ILE A 113 -3.72 -7.04 -8.88
CA ILE A 113 -3.07 -6.94 -10.18
C ILE A 113 -2.97 -5.48 -10.64
N ASN A 114 -1.79 -5.12 -11.16
CA ASN A 114 -1.55 -3.82 -11.78
C ASN A 114 -2.45 -3.63 -13.00
N THR A 115 -3.28 -2.60 -12.99
CA THR A 115 -4.28 -2.29 -14.01
C THR A 115 -3.71 -1.86 -15.37
N SER A 116 -2.41 -1.58 -15.44
CA SER A 116 -1.72 -1.28 -16.70
C SER A 116 -1.20 -2.53 -17.44
N LEU A 117 -1.30 -3.71 -16.84
CA LEU A 117 -0.85 -4.96 -17.46
C LEU A 117 -1.82 -5.43 -18.54
N THR A 118 -1.25 -5.90 -19.66
CA THR A 118 -1.97 -6.50 -20.79
C THR A 118 -1.18 -7.71 -21.32
N GLY A 119 -1.81 -8.58 -22.11
CA GLY A 119 -1.15 -9.72 -22.76
C GLY A 119 -0.39 -10.63 -21.79
N LYS A 120 0.80 -11.09 -22.19
CA LYS A 120 1.59 -12.09 -21.44
C LYS A 120 1.90 -11.72 -19.97
N PRO A 121 2.24 -10.47 -19.61
CA PRO A 121 2.41 -10.08 -18.19
C PRO A 121 1.12 -10.23 -17.38
N LEU A 122 -0.04 -9.90 -17.94
CA LEU A 122 -1.33 -10.09 -17.29
C LEU A 122 -1.64 -11.58 -17.10
N VAL A 123 -1.50 -12.39 -18.16
CA VAL A 123 -1.64 -13.86 -18.10
C VAL A 123 -0.76 -14.45 -17.01
N HIS A 124 0.51 -14.03 -16.95
CA HIS A 124 1.43 -14.51 -15.92
C HIS A 124 0.92 -14.20 -14.52
N CYS A 125 0.52 -12.94 -14.22
CA CYS A 125 0.01 -12.57 -12.90
C CYS A 125 -1.25 -13.36 -12.51
N ILE A 126 -2.20 -13.52 -13.46
CA ILE A 126 -3.42 -14.28 -13.23
C ILE A 126 -3.08 -15.75 -12.93
N ASN A 127 -2.31 -16.40 -13.77
CA ASN A 127 -2.03 -17.83 -13.64
C ASN A 127 -1.17 -18.16 -12.42
N THR A 128 -0.19 -17.31 -12.08
CA THR A 128 0.68 -17.53 -10.91
C THR A 128 0.02 -17.17 -9.58
N SER A 129 -1.08 -16.42 -9.60
CA SER A 129 -1.86 -16.15 -8.38
C SER A 129 -2.55 -17.41 -7.84
N ASP A 130 -2.81 -18.38 -8.69
CA ASP A 130 -3.60 -19.59 -8.39
C ASP A 130 -4.94 -19.25 -7.72
N SER A 131 -5.61 -18.21 -8.26
CA SER A 131 -6.84 -17.67 -7.71
C SER A 131 -8.06 -18.46 -8.16
N LYS A 132 -9.05 -18.59 -7.27
CA LYS A 132 -10.33 -19.24 -7.57
C LYS A 132 -11.28 -18.32 -8.34
N LYS A 133 -11.22 -17.01 -8.09
CA LYS A 133 -12.07 -16.02 -8.71
C LYS A 133 -11.28 -14.77 -9.10
N CYS A 134 -11.83 -14.02 -10.06
CA CYS A 134 -11.33 -12.72 -10.46
C CYS A 134 -12.45 -11.69 -10.36
N ILE A 135 -12.31 -10.70 -9.49
CA ILE A 135 -13.15 -9.51 -9.43
C ILE A 135 -12.48 -8.45 -10.30
N PHE A 136 -13.18 -7.99 -11.34
CA PHE A 136 -12.59 -7.00 -12.26
C PHE A 136 -13.57 -5.88 -12.59
N GLY A 137 -13.01 -4.70 -12.88
CA GLY A 137 -13.77 -3.54 -13.28
C GLY A 137 -14.10 -3.51 -14.76
N ASP A 138 -15.25 -2.95 -15.12
CA ASP A 138 -15.70 -2.75 -16.51
C ASP A 138 -14.61 -2.11 -17.39
N GLU A 139 -13.89 -1.14 -16.83
CA GLU A 139 -12.80 -0.42 -17.47
C GLU A 139 -11.63 -1.30 -17.92
N LEU A 140 -11.53 -2.53 -17.42
CA LEU A 140 -10.49 -3.50 -17.74
C LEU A 140 -11.01 -4.73 -18.50
N SER A 141 -12.30 -4.75 -18.85
CA SER A 141 -12.94 -5.86 -19.58
C SER A 141 -12.20 -6.21 -20.86
N GLY A 142 -11.81 -5.23 -21.68
CA GLY A 142 -11.08 -5.48 -22.93
C GLY A 142 -9.71 -6.11 -22.70
N SER A 143 -8.96 -5.65 -21.68
CA SER A 143 -7.64 -6.24 -21.35
C SER A 143 -7.74 -7.69 -20.88
N LEU A 144 -8.84 -8.03 -20.19
CA LEU A 144 -9.09 -9.40 -19.72
C LEU A 144 -9.61 -10.28 -20.85
N GLU A 145 -10.48 -9.76 -21.73
CA GLU A 145 -11.01 -10.46 -22.90
C GLU A 145 -9.90 -10.92 -23.85
N ASP A 146 -8.91 -10.06 -24.08
CA ASP A 146 -7.76 -10.37 -24.95
C ASP A 146 -6.95 -11.59 -24.48
N VAL A 147 -7.06 -11.97 -23.21
CA VAL A 147 -6.25 -13.05 -22.58
C VAL A 147 -7.08 -14.24 -22.09
N LEU A 148 -8.40 -14.24 -22.24
CA LEU A 148 -9.30 -15.28 -21.70
C LEU A 148 -8.90 -16.71 -22.09
N SER A 149 -8.38 -16.91 -23.30
CA SER A 149 -7.96 -18.24 -23.78
C SER A 149 -6.65 -18.75 -23.16
N GLU A 150 -5.90 -17.87 -22.47
CA GLU A 150 -4.57 -18.18 -21.92
C GLU A 150 -4.56 -18.24 -20.38
N ILE A 151 -5.65 -17.81 -19.73
CA ILE A 151 -5.75 -17.81 -18.27
C ILE A 151 -6.40 -19.09 -17.72
N ASN A 152 -6.05 -19.41 -16.46
CA ASN A 152 -6.54 -20.63 -15.78
C ASN A 152 -7.93 -20.48 -15.12
N ILE A 153 -8.51 -19.27 -15.12
CA ILE A 153 -9.89 -19.02 -14.67
C ILE A 153 -10.80 -19.10 -15.89
N THR A 154 -11.54 -20.21 -16.03
CA THR A 154 -12.25 -20.53 -17.27
C THR A 154 -13.78 -20.49 -17.14
N LYS A 155 -14.33 -20.49 -15.93
CA LYS A 155 -15.77 -20.45 -15.72
C LYS A 155 -16.23 -19.00 -15.62
N SER A 156 -17.28 -18.64 -16.36
CA SER A 156 -17.90 -17.31 -16.27
C SER A 156 -18.34 -16.95 -14.85
N SER A 157 -18.80 -17.92 -14.06
CA SER A 157 -19.14 -17.75 -12.63
C SER A 157 -17.95 -17.36 -11.74
N ASP A 158 -16.72 -17.53 -12.21
CA ASP A 158 -15.51 -17.20 -11.48
C ASP A 158 -14.89 -15.88 -11.93
N LEU A 159 -15.45 -15.24 -12.98
CA LEU A 159 -15.10 -13.94 -13.52
C LEU A 159 -16.20 -12.93 -13.11
N LEU A 160 -15.98 -12.22 -12.01
CA LEU A 160 -16.98 -11.32 -11.42
C LEU A 160 -16.77 -9.89 -11.92
N TRP A 161 -17.62 -9.46 -12.84
CA TRP A 161 -17.61 -8.12 -13.41
C TRP A 161 -18.25 -7.10 -12.46
N VAL A 162 -17.61 -5.96 -12.33
CA VAL A 162 -18.08 -4.81 -11.53
C VAL A 162 -18.34 -3.63 -12.44
N GLU A 163 -19.60 -3.18 -12.48
CA GLU A 163 -20.01 -2.03 -13.29
C GLU A 163 -19.18 -0.77 -13.00
N ASP A 164 -19.03 0.06 -14.03
CA ASP A 164 -18.50 1.41 -13.92
C ASP A 164 -19.48 2.39 -14.60
N SER A 165 -19.03 3.22 -15.50
CA SER A 165 -19.85 4.24 -16.17
C SER A 165 -20.98 3.69 -17.07
N ASN A 166 -20.96 2.40 -17.41
CA ASN A 166 -21.94 1.72 -18.27
C ASN A 166 -22.62 0.53 -17.55
N PRO A 167 -23.66 0.75 -16.75
CA PRO A 167 -24.20 -0.27 -15.86
C PRO A 167 -24.83 -1.52 -16.52
N ASN A 168 -25.03 -1.55 -17.82
CA ASN A 168 -25.68 -2.65 -18.54
C ASN A 168 -24.74 -3.41 -19.50
N ASN A 169 -23.44 -3.34 -19.29
CA ASN A 169 -22.43 -3.85 -20.24
C ASN A 169 -21.64 -5.07 -19.72
N CYS A 170 -22.26 -5.88 -18.83
CA CYS A 170 -21.62 -7.11 -18.36
C CYS A 170 -21.36 -8.04 -19.54
N PRO A 171 -20.10 -8.44 -19.78
CA PRO A 171 -19.77 -9.35 -20.87
C PRO A 171 -20.41 -10.73 -20.68
N ASP A 172 -20.82 -11.39 -21.79
CA ASP A 172 -21.41 -12.74 -21.74
C ASP A 172 -20.49 -13.81 -21.12
N TRP A 173 -19.19 -13.56 -21.11
CA TRP A 173 -18.18 -14.44 -20.52
C TRP A 173 -17.95 -14.21 -19.03
N ALA A 174 -18.63 -13.25 -18.40
CA ALA A 174 -18.51 -12.92 -16.98
C ALA A 174 -19.88 -12.94 -16.29
N LEU A 175 -19.86 -12.85 -14.96
CA LEU A 175 -21.04 -12.72 -14.13
C LEU A 175 -21.05 -11.32 -13.46
N ASN A 176 -22.17 -10.64 -13.49
CA ASN A 176 -22.29 -9.39 -12.75
C ASN A 176 -22.16 -9.67 -11.25
N ILE A 177 -21.26 -8.99 -10.57
CA ILE A 177 -20.98 -9.21 -9.13
C ILE A 177 -22.24 -8.99 -8.27
N LYS A 178 -23.18 -8.18 -8.74
CA LYS A 178 -24.46 -7.92 -8.06
C LYS A 178 -25.43 -9.10 -8.11
N GLU A 179 -25.25 -10.04 -9.05
CA GLU A 179 -26.10 -11.22 -9.12
C GLU A 179 -25.93 -12.11 -7.90
N GLY A 180 -27.01 -12.43 -7.23
CA GLY A 180 -27.02 -13.28 -6.04
C GLY A 180 -26.48 -12.61 -4.77
N LEU A 181 -26.35 -11.29 -4.73
CA LEU A 181 -26.15 -10.58 -3.47
C LEU A 181 -27.41 -10.69 -2.59
N ASP A 182 -27.19 -10.94 -1.30
CA ASP A 182 -28.24 -10.95 -0.28
C ASP A 182 -28.05 -9.73 0.64
N GLU A 183 -28.77 -8.66 0.37
CA GLU A 183 -28.68 -7.40 1.11
C GLU A 183 -29.03 -7.55 2.61
N SER A 184 -29.72 -8.62 3.01
CA SER A 184 -29.99 -8.93 4.42
C SER A 184 -28.73 -9.34 5.18
N LYS A 185 -27.65 -9.71 4.48
CA LYS A 185 -26.38 -10.15 5.04
C LYS A 185 -25.37 -9.00 5.23
N SER A 186 -25.83 -7.87 5.73
CA SER A 186 -25.01 -6.68 5.95
C SER A 186 -24.24 -6.67 7.28
N SER A 187 -24.52 -7.61 8.20
CA SER A 187 -23.86 -7.72 9.49
C SER A 187 -22.44 -8.31 9.35
N ASN A 188 -21.56 -7.98 10.31
CA ASN A 188 -20.21 -8.55 10.35
C ASN A 188 -20.24 -10.08 10.42
N LEU A 189 -19.32 -10.71 9.70
CA LEU A 189 -19.19 -12.16 9.60
C LEU A 189 -18.43 -12.71 10.80
N ASP A 190 -18.84 -13.89 11.29
CA ASP A 190 -18.14 -14.61 12.36
C ASP A 190 -16.76 -15.10 11.87
N GLU A 191 -16.61 -15.44 10.60
CA GLU A 191 -15.37 -15.85 9.96
C GLU A 191 -14.24 -14.83 10.12
N THR A 192 -14.57 -13.55 10.20
CA THR A 192 -13.58 -12.49 10.42
C THR A 192 -12.82 -12.71 11.72
N ASN A 193 -13.44 -13.28 12.75
CA ASN A 193 -12.80 -13.56 14.05
C ASN A 193 -11.68 -14.61 13.97
N ASN A 194 -11.63 -15.39 12.88
CA ASN A 194 -10.61 -16.39 12.65
C ASN A 194 -9.39 -15.87 11.86
N VAL A 195 -9.44 -14.61 11.39
CA VAL A 195 -8.34 -14.00 10.62
C VAL A 195 -7.29 -13.47 11.57
N ILE A 196 -6.07 -13.98 11.49
CA ILE A 196 -4.98 -13.64 12.40
C ILE A 196 -3.92 -12.72 11.75
N ALA A 197 -3.08 -12.13 12.57
CA ALA A 197 -2.01 -11.23 12.14
C ALA A 197 -1.00 -11.90 11.19
N GLY A 198 -0.75 -13.20 11.37
CA GLY A 198 0.15 -13.97 10.54
C GLY A 198 -0.40 -14.34 9.15
N ASP A 199 -1.72 -14.26 8.95
CA ASP A 199 -2.34 -14.59 7.66
C ASP A 199 -1.92 -13.62 6.58
N THR A 200 -1.62 -14.15 5.39
CA THR A 200 -1.38 -13.32 4.21
C THR A 200 -2.69 -12.69 3.76
N ALA A 201 -2.74 -11.36 3.74
CA ALA A 201 -3.90 -10.61 3.28
C ALA A 201 -3.85 -10.31 1.78
N PHE A 202 -2.65 -9.99 1.25
CA PHE A 202 -2.48 -9.56 -0.13
C PHE A 202 -1.26 -10.18 -0.80
N TYR A 203 -1.38 -10.36 -2.10
CA TYR A 203 -0.27 -10.43 -3.04
C TYR A 203 -0.15 -9.09 -3.75
N ILE A 204 1.02 -8.47 -3.68
CA ILE A 204 1.34 -7.23 -4.40
C ILE A 204 2.43 -7.55 -5.41
N TYR A 205 2.14 -7.34 -6.69
CA TYR A 205 3.08 -7.64 -7.76
C TYR A 205 4.11 -6.55 -7.92
N THR A 206 5.38 -6.93 -7.90
CA THR A 206 6.52 -6.03 -8.10
C THR A 206 7.22 -6.36 -9.42
N SER A 207 7.73 -5.34 -10.13
CA SER A 207 8.56 -5.52 -11.31
C SER A 207 9.91 -6.08 -10.87
N GLY A 208 10.06 -7.40 -10.93
CA GLY A 208 11.33 -8.04 -10.63
C GLY A 208 12.41 -7.68 -11.66
N THR A 209 13.67 -7.75 -11.27
CA THR A 209 14.86 -7.56 -12.16
C THR A 209 14.89 -8.51 -13.36
N THR A 210 14.04 -9.54 -13.36
CA THR A 210 13.91 -10.57 -14.41
C THR A 210 12.81 -10.27 -15.45
N GLY A 211 12.17 -9.11 -15.40
CA GLY A 211 11.18 -8.65 -16.39
C GLY A 211 9.75 -9.19 -16.21
N VAL A 212 9.53 -10.21 -15.38
CA VAL A 212 8.19 -10.75 -15.10
C VAL A 212 7.79 -10.37 -13.68
N PRO A 213 6.54 -9.85 -13.44
CA PRO A 213 6.11 -9.47 -12.11
C PRO A 213 6.12 -10.65 -11.13
N LYS A 214 6.57 -10.40 -9.90
CA LYS A 214 6.55 -11.38 -8.80
C LYS A 214 5.61 -10.93 -7.71
N ALA A 215 4.82 -11.86 -7.17
CA ALA A 215 3.87 -11.60 -6.10
C ALA A 215 4.58 -11.61 -4.74
N ALA A 216 4.77 -10.44 -4.14
CA ALA A 216 5.27 -10.29 -2.78
C ALA A 216 4.15 -10.56 -1.76
N LEU A 217 4.47 -11.26 -0.68
CA LEU A 217 3.54 -11.64 0.37
C LEU A 217 3.37 -10.51 1.40
N PHE A 218 2.13 -10.10 1.64
CA PHE A 218 1.77 -9.10 2.64
C PHE A 218 0.88 -9.70 3.72
N PRO A 219 1.44 -10.17 4.85
CA PRO A 219 0.64 -10.61 5.98
C PRO A 219 -0.01 -9.43 6.71
N ASN A 220 -1.13 -9.70 7.41
CA ASN A 220 -1.87 -8.69 8.15
C ASN A 220 -0.99 -7.90 9.13
N VAL A 221 -0.08 -8.57 9.84
CA VAL A 221 0.85 -7.90 10.76
C VAL A 221 1.65 -6.79 10.08
N LYS A 222 2.13 -7.01 8.86
CA LYS A 222 2.89 -6.01 8.07
C LYS A 222 2.00 -4.83 7.68
N ILE A 223 0.74 -5.09 7.36
CA ILE A 223 -0.23 -4.07 6.96
C ILE A 223 -0.63 -3.23 8.17
N VAL A 224 -1.09 -3.87 9.25
CA VAL A 224 -1.57 -3.19 10.46
C VAL A 224 -0.44 -2.42 11.13
N ALA A 225 0.71 -3.06 11.37
CA ALA A 225 1.84 -2.37 12.00
C ALA A 225 2.41 -1.26 11.10
N GLY A 226 2.54 -1.50 9.80
CA GLY A 226 3.03 -0.51 8.85
C GLY A 226 2.12 0.71 8.77
N SER A 227 0.82 0.51 8.59
CA SER A 227 -0.16 1.61 8.53
C SER A 227 -0.28 2.34 9.87
N THR A 228 -0.26 1.65 11.01
CA THR A 228 -0.28 2.28 12.34
C THR A 228 0.95 3.15 12.57
N ASN A 229 2.15 2.65 12.27
CA ASN A 229 3.39 3.39 12.46
C ASN A 229 3.43 4.65 11.59
N ILE A 230 3.01 4.54 10.33
CA ILE A 230 2.98 5.70 9.42
C ILE A 230 1.92 6.72 9.84
N THR A 231 0.80 6.26 10.39
CA THR A 231 -0.26 7.12 10.92
C THR A 231 0.22 7.90 12.14
N ILE A 232 0.86 7.23 13.12
CA ILE A 232 1.33 7.86 14.37
C ILE A 232 2.48 8.82 14.11
N ALA A 233 3.51 8.39 13.41
CA ALA A 233 4.78 9.11 13.32
C ALA A 233 5.04 9.71 11.94
N GLY A 234 4.52 9.11 10.86
CA GLY A 234 4.63 9.64 9.51
C GLY A 234 3.79 10.89 9.31
N TYR A 235 2.48 10.71 9.21
CA TYR A 235 1.52 11.80 9.01
C TYR A 235 1.12 12.50 10.30
N ARG A 236 0.96 11.77 11.41
CA ARG A 236 0.19 12.16 12.60
C ARG A 236 -1.29 12.39 12.24
N LEU A 237 -1.87 11.41 11.58
CA LEU A 237 -3.29 11.45 11.24
C LEU A 237 -4.15 11.36 12.49
N THR A 238 -5.27 12.04 12.41
CA THR A 238 -6.39 11.96 13.34
C THR A 238 -7.67 11.66 12.57
N SER A 239 -8.76 11.41 13.25
CA SER A 239 -10.07 11.24 12.60
C SER A 239 -10.52 12.48 11.82
N ASP A 240 -10.02 13.66 12.10
CA ASP A 240 -10.42 14.91 11.44
C ASP A 240 -9.69 15.13 10.11
N ASP A 241 -8.73 14.28 9.79
CA ASP A 241 -7.96 14.39 8.55
C ASP A 241 -8.70 13.78 7.35
N CYS A 242 -8.36 14.27 6.16
CA CYS A 242 -8.73 13.69 4.88
C CYS A 242 -7.48 13.49 4.02
N MET A 243 -7.29 12.26 3.51
CA MET A 243 -6.17 11.89 2.66
C MET A 243 -6.46 12.13 1.19
N TYR A 244 -5.61 12.86 0.48
CA TYR A 244 -5.58 12.85 -0.98
C TYR A 244 -4.81 11.62 -1.45
N ASN A 245 -5.50 10.64 -2.04
CA ASN A 245 -4.92 9.37 -2.51
C ASN A 245 -5.20 9.14 -4.00
N CYS A 246 -4.26 9.50 -4.84
CA CYS A 246 -4.29 9.28 -6.28
C CYS A 246 -3.34 8.17 -6.74
N LEU A 247 -2.68 7.49 -5.79
CA LEU A 247 -1.80 6.37 -6.10
C LEU A 247 -2.61 5.08 -6.26
N PRO A 248 -2.14 4.15 -7.11
CA PRO A 248 -2.83 2.89 -7.31
C PRO A 248 -3.00 2.11 -6.00
N LEU A 249 -4.24 1.66 -5.74
CA LEU A 249 -4.54 0.85 -4.56
C LEU A 249 -4.05 -0.60 -4.68
N TYR A 250 -3.71 -1.06 -5.89
CA TYR A 250 -3.01 -2.34 -6.07
C TYR A 250 -1.53 -2.28 -5.66
N HIS A 251 -1.00 -1.11 -5.30
CA HIS A 251 0.38 -0.92 -4.87
C HIS A 251 0.47 -0.53 -3.39
N SER A 252 1.50 -1.02 -2.69
CA SER A 252 1.67 -0.82 -1.24
C SER A 252 1.63 0.64 -0.79
N THR A 253 2.15 1.59 -1.58
CA THR A 253 2.16 3.01 -1.23
C THR A 253 0.74 3.58 -1.16
N GLY A 254 -0.07 3.42 -2.21
CA GLY A 254 -1.47 3.89 -2.21
C GLY A 254 -2.34 3.14 -1.21
N LEU A 255 -2.12 1.83 -1.08
CA LEU A 255 -2.91 0.98 -0.19
C LEU A 255 -2.54 1.18 1.28
N ILE A 256 -1.28 0.89 1.66
CA ILE A 256 -0.89 0.82 3.07
C ILE A 256 -0.66 2.22 3.64
N LEU A 257 0.10 3.06 2.92
CA LEU A 257 0.43 4.40 3.40
C LEU A 257 -0.71 5.40 3.17
N GLY A 258 -1.61 5.14 2.21
CA GLY A 258 -2.78 5.96 1.93
C GLY A 258 -4.03 5.43 2.66
N LEU A 259 -4.69 4.43 2.08
CA LEU A 259 -5.99 3.93 2.54
C LEU A 259 -5.95 3.31 3.95
N CYS A 260 -5.04 2.33 4.18
CA CYS A 260 -4.98 1.65 5.48
C CYS A 260 -4.56 2.59 6.61
N ALA A 261 -3.73 3.62 6.34
CA ALA A 261 -3.40 4.63 7.34
C ALA A 261 -4.63 5.42 7.82
N CYS A 262 -5.57 5.73 6.93
CA CYS A 262 -6.84 6.37 7.29
C CYS A 262 -7.73 5.46 8.14
N ILE A 263 -7.79 4.17 7.79
CA ILE A 263 -8.57 3.18 8.55
C ILE A 263 -8.12 3.13 10.01
N GLN A 264 -6.81 3.24 10.31
CA GLN A 264 -6.30 3.12 11.68
C GLN A 264 -6.85 4.18 12.65
N VAL A 265 -7.32 5.33 12.16
CA VAL A 265 -7.76 6.47 13.00
C VAL A 265 -9.14 7.00 12.66
N GLY A 266 -9.83 6.43 11.67
CA GLY A 266 -11.12 6.94 11.23
C GLY A 266 -11.02 8.22 10.38
N ALA A 267 -9.91 8.44 9.68
CA ALA A 267 -9.75 9.55 8.74
C ALA A 267 -10.48 9.29 7.43
N SER A 268 -10.89 10.34 6.73
CA SER A 268 -11.47 10.23 5.39
C SER A 268 -10.39 10.07 4.31
N THR A 269 -10.77 9.58 3.16
CA THR A 269 -9.89 9.43 2.00
C THR A 269 -10.60 9.89 0.73
N PHE A 270 -10.04 10.88 0.04
CA PHE A 270 -10.40 11.18 -1.34
C PHE A 270 -9.58 10.26 -2.25
N ILE A 271 -10.24 9.32 -2.90
CA ILE A 271 -9.65 8.41 -3.87
C ILE A 271 -9.79 9.01 -5.25
N LYS A 272 -8.70 9.08 -6.00
CA LYS A 272 -8.74 9.51 -7.38
C LYS A 272 -8.31 8.39 -8.31
N ARG A 273 -9.05 8.23 -9.42
CA ARG A 273 -8.78 7.21 -10.44
C ARG A 273 -7.41 7.41 -11.09
N LYS A 274 -7.14 8.63 -11.55
CA LYS A 274 -5.88 9.02 -12.19
C LYS A 274 -5.42 10.38 -11.71
N PHE A 275 -4.14 10.53 -11.43
CA PHE A 275 -3.55 11.81 -11.05
C PHE A 275 -3.70 12.87 -12.15
N SER A 276 -4.02 14.10 -11.75
CA SER A 276 -4.01 15.28 -12.63
C SER A 276 -3.37 16.42 -11.88
N ALA A 277 -2.23 16.93 -12.37
CA ALA A 277 -1.52 18.02 -11.72
C ALA A 277 -2.30 19.35 -11.77
N SER A 278 -3.09 19.57 -12.84
CA SER A 278 -3.88 20.80 -13.02
C SER A 278 -5.14 20.87 -12.15
N SER A 279 -5.72 19.72 -11.75
CA SER A 279 -6.90 19.70 -10.88
C SER A 279 -6.57 19.51 -9.40
N PHE A 280 -5.32 19.20 -9.08
CA PHE A 280 -4.90 18.74 -7.75
C PHE A 280 -5.29 19.69 -6.61
N TRP A 281 -4.94 20.97 -6.73
CA TRP A 281 -5.19 21.95 -5.67
C TRP A 281 -6.68 22.31 -5.52
N GLY A 282 -7.42 22.40 -6.63
CA GLY A 282 -8.87 22.60 -6.59
C GLY A 282 -9.60 21.42 -5.94
N GLU A 283 -9.18 20.20 -6.23
CA GLU A 283 -9.71 18.99 -5.57
C GLU A 283 -9.32 18.93 -4.09
N ALA A 284 -8.07 19.30 -3.76
CA ALA A 284 -7.62 19.38 -2.38
C ALA A 284 -8.50 20.32 -1.54
N GLN A 285 -8.87 21.48 -2.09
CA GLN A 285 -9.81 22.39 -1.45
C GLN A 285 -11.23 21.85 -1.41
N LYS A 286 -11.76 21.29 -2.53
CA LYS A 286 -13.12 20.76 -2.63
C LYS A 286 -13.39 19.69 -1.55
N PHE A 287 -12.45 18.78 -1.35
CA PHE A 287 -12.58 17.67 -0.40
C PHE A 287 -11.88 17.92 0.94
N ASN A 288 -11.36 19.12 1.16
CA ASN A 288 -10.63 19.54 2.36
C ASN A 288 -9.56 18.50 2.75
N THR A 289 -8.75 18.05 1.80
CA THR A 289 -7.71 17.05 2.04
C THR A 289 -6.54 17.65 2.79
N THR A 290 -6.28 17.18 4.01
CA THR A 290 -5.24 17.71 4.90
C THR A 290 -3.92 16.95 4.79
N ALA A 291 -3.97 15.75 4.19
CA ALA A 291 -2.83 14.87 4.00
C ALA A 291 -2.71 14.40 2.55
N PHE A 292 -1.48 14.10 2.11
CA PHE A 292 -1.18 13.63 0.76
C PHE A 292 -0.23 12.44 0.79
N VAL A 293 -0.60 11.34 0.12
CA VAL A 293 0.32 10.23 -0.16
C VAL A 293 0.92 10.39 -1.55
N TYR A 294 2.27 10.38 -1.65
CA TYR A 294 2.94 10.73 -2.89
C TYR A 294 4.01 9.73 -3.33
N VAL A 295 4.34 9.83 -4.63
CA VAL A 295 5.62 9.42 -5.19
C VAL A 295 6.29 10.65 -5.82
N GLY A 296 7.62 10.71 -5.81
CA GLY A 296 8.38 11.91 -6.17
C GLY A 296 8.05 12.49 -7.55
N GLU A 297 7.63 11.65 -8.50
CA GLU A 297 7.24 12.09 -9.83
C GLU A 297 5.97 12.98 -9.81
N LEU A 298 4.99 12.67 -8.95
CA LEU A 298 3.82 13.53 -8.76
C LEU A 298 4.22 14.89 -8.20
N CYS A 299 5.14 14.88 -7.24
CA CYS A 299 5.69 16.12 -6.67
C CYS A 299 6.39 16.96 -7.74
N ARG A 300 7.12 16.31 -8.66
CA ARG A 300 7.74 16.98 -9.81
C ARG A 300 6.68 17.64 -10.70
N TYR A 301 5.63 16.92 -11.08
CA TYR A 301 4.55 17.48 -11.90
C TYR A 301 3.86 18.66 -11.24
N LEU A 302 3.56 18.59 -9.94
CA LEU A 302 2.96 19.71 -9.20
C LEU A 302 3.89 20.93 -9.17
N SER A 303 5.19 20.74 -8.96
CA SER A 303 6.18 21.81 -8.89
C SER A 303 6.34 22.58 -10.21
N PHE A 304 6.09 21.92 -11.34
CA PHE A 304 6.17 22.53 -12.67
C PHE A 304 4.87 23.18 -13.14
N GLN A 305 3.76 23.02 -12.40
CA GLN A 305 2.54 23.77 -12.72
C GLN A 305 2.75 25.28 -12.46
N PRO A 306 2.17 26.15 -13.30
CA PRO A 306 2.12 27.56 -12.98
C PRO A 306 1.38 27.78 -11.65
N PRO A 307 1.73 28.85 -10.90
CA PRO A 307 1.00 29.20 -9.68
C PRO A 307 -0.50 29.42 -9.97
N CYS A 308 -1.35 28.98 -9.04
CA CYS A 308 -2.79 29.18 -9.09
C CYS A 308 -3.33 29.61 -7.71
N ASP A 309 -4.53 30.18 -7.70
CA ASP A 309 -5.13 30.71 -6.47
C ASP A 309 -5.43 29.58 -5.45
N GLU A 310 -5.77 28.41 -5.95
CA GLU A 310 -6.11 27.25 -5.12
C GLU A 310 -4.92 26.71 -4.31
N GLU A 311 -3.67 26.88 -4.78
CA GLU A 311 -2.48 26.44 -4.03
C GLU A 311 -2.19 27.32 -2.81
N VAL A 312 -2.62 28.59 -2.81
CA VAL A 312 -2.29 29.55 -1.74
C VAL A 312 -2.97 29.17 -0.42
N ASN A 313 -4.21 28.69 -0.50
CA ASN A 313 -5.02 28.30 0.67
C ASN A 313 -5.31 26.80 0.67
N ASN A 314 -4.40 25.99 0.14
CA ASN A 314 -4.59 24.55 0.15
C ASN A 314 -4.55 23.98 1.58
N PRO A 315 -5.37 22.98 1.91
CA PRO A 315 -5.45 22.43 3.25
C PRO A 315 -4.35 21.39 3.57
N ILE A 316 -3.55 20.97 2.56
CA ILE A 316 -2.55 19.92 2.73
C ILE A 316 -1.39 20.43 3.59
N SER A 317 -1.32 19.97 4.84
CA SER A 317 -0.26 20.33 5.79
C SER A 317 0.76 19.20 6.00
N LYS A 318 0.44 17.97 5.61
CA LYS A 318 1.26 16.79 5.85
C LYS A 318 1.29 15.86 4.64
N MET A 319 2.47 15.30 4.36
CA MET A 319 2.62 14.35 3.25
C MET A 319 3.61 13.25 3.61
N VAL A 320 3.34 12.03 3.11
CA VAL A 320 4.20 10.87 3.23
C VAL A 320 4.35 10.21 1.88
N GLY A 321 5.55 9.77 1.56
CA GLY A 321 5.81 9.06 0.32
C GLY A 321 7.29 8.82 0.11
N ASN A 322 7.67 8.58 -1.12
CA ASN A 322 9.03 8.27 -1.49
C ASN A 322 9.47 8.97 -2.77
N GLY A 323 10.75 9.32 -2.84
CA GLY A 323 11.36 9.89 -4.04
C GLY A 323 11.20 11.40 -4.21
N LEU A 324 10.88 12.16 -3.16
CA LEU A 324 10.91 13.62 -3.20
C LEU A 324 12.36 14.10 -3.35
N ARG A 325 12.65 14.68 -4.49
CA ARG A 325 13.99 15.17 -4.80
C ARG A 325 14.37 16.35 -3.89
N PRO A 326 15.64 16.45 -3.46
CA PRO A 326 16.11 17.52 -2.58
C PRO A 326 15.87 18.94 -3.15
N ASP A 327 15.96 19.11 -4.47
CA ASP A 327 15.73 20.39 -5.15
C ASP A 327 14.24 20.84 -5.13
N LEU A 328 13.30 19.89 -4.97
CA LEU A 328 11.87 20.19 -4.86
C LEU A 328 11.40 20.43 -3.42
N TRP A 329 12.22 20.09 -2.42
CA TRP A 329 11.83 20.16 -1.01
C TRP A 329 11.39 21.55 -0.58
N ASP A 330 12.17 22.56 -0.99
CA ASP A 330 11.86 23.96 -0.67
C ASP A 330 10.57 24.46 -1.34
N THR A 331 10.19 23.92 -2.50
CA THR A 331 8.91 24.21 -3.16
C THR A 331 7.76 23.74 -2.29
N PHE A 332 7.80 22.51 -1.78
CA PHE A 332 6.74 21.98 -0.92
C PHE A 332 6.67 22.73 0.40
N ARG A 333 7.79 23.09 1.00
CA ARG A 333 7.84 23.88 2.25
C ARG A 333 7.32 25.30 2.09
N ASN A 334 7.76 26.00 1.05
CA ASN A 334 7.59 27.46 0.95
C ASN A 334 6.46 27.86 0.00
N ARG A 335 6.31 27.19 -1.16
CA ARG A 335 5.25 27.51 -2.12
C ARG A 335 3.92 26.88 -1.70
N PHE A 336 3.94 25.57 -1.33
CA PHE A 336 2.74 24.83 -0.98
C PHE A 336 2.46 24.77 0.53
N ASN A 337 3.33 25.37 1.34
CA ASN A 337 3.19 25.48 2.80
C ASN A 337 2.96 24.14 3.51
N VAL A 338 3.60 23.07 3.03
CA VAL A 338 3.51 21.75 3.66
C VAL A 338 4.38 21.70 4.91
N GLU A 339 3.74 21.62 6.08
CA GLU A 339 4.42 21.66 7.38
C GLU A 339 5.19 20.38 7.69
N ARG A 340 4.67 19.23 7.23
CA ARG A 340 5.24 17.93 7.53
C ARG A 340 5.49 17.12 6.25
N ILE A 341 6.75 16.77 6.04
CA ILE A 341 7.20 15.91 4.94
C ILE A 341 7.92 14.70 5.54
N CYS A 342 7.29 13.54 5.47
CA CYS A 342 7.89 12.29 5.90
C CYS A 342 8.28 11.46 4.66
N GLU A 343 9.52 11.61 4.24
CA GLU A 343 10.10 10.79 3.18
C GLU A 343 10.35 9.38 3.71
N ILE A 344 10.09 8.37 2.89
CA ILE A 344 10.41 6.98 3.17
C ILE A 344 11.32 6.40 2.10
N TYR A 345 12.09 5.37 2.45
CA TYR A 345 12.85 4.58 1.51
C TYR A 345 12.78 3.11 1.89
N GLY A 346 12.35 2.27 0.97
CA GLY A 346 12.20 0.84 1.14
C GLY A 346 11.66 0.19 -0.12
N ALA A 347 11.53 -1.14 -0.09
CA ALA A 347 10.90 -1.91 -1.14
C ALA A 347 9.72 -2.71 -0.56
N SER A 348 8.73 -3.04 -1.41
CA SER A 348 7.53 -3.77 -0.98
C SER A 348 7.85 -5.13 -0.36
N GLU A 349 8.86 -5.80 -0.89
CA GLU A 349 9.37 -7.10 -0.43
C GLU A 349 10.38 -6.97 0.71
N ALA A 350 10.94 -5.78 0.98
CA ALA A 350 11.96 -5.60 2.01
C ALA A 350 11.44 -5.87 3.42
N ASN A 351 12.37 -6.24 4.31
CA ASN A 351 12.12 -6.50 5.71
C ASN A 351 12.41 -5.29 6.63
N GLY A 352 12.66 -4.12 6.05
CA GLY A 352 12.85 -2.86 6.75
C GLY A 352 12.69 -1.65 5.84
N MET A 353 12.64 -0.46 6.44
CA MET A 353 12.55 0.80 5.73
C MET A 353 13.21 1.93 6.50
N PHE A 354 13.60 2.98 5.80
CA PHE A 354 13.94 4.27 6.39
C PHE A 354 12.72 5.18 6.41
N MET A 355 12.58 6.00 7.46
CA MET A 355 11.50 6.96 7.60
C MET A 355 12.01 8.27 8.18
N ASN A 356 11.63 9.39 7.57
CA ASN A 356 11.94 10.73 8.07
C ASN A 356 10.98 11.14 9.19
N LEU A 357 11.08 10.46 10.34
CA LEU A 357 10.21 10.70 11.50
C LEU A 357 10.43 12.05 12.15
N LEU A 358 11.62 12.63 12.00
CA LEU A 358 12.02 13.90 12.61
C LEU A 358 11.64 15.11 11.76
N ASN A 359 10.95 14.92 10.64
CA ASN A 359 10.57 16.01 9.72
C ASN A 359 11.78 16.90 9.34
N LYS A 360 12.96 16.29 9.22
CA LYS A 360 14.19 16.96 8.80
C LYS A 360 14.19 17.09 7.27
N ASP A 361 14.65 18.23 6.76
CA ASP A 361 14.63 18.46 5.32
C ASP A 361 15.69 17.60 4.60
N GLN A 362 15.38 17.20 3.37
CA GLN A 362 16.28 16.54 2.42
C GLN A 362 16.93 15.24 2.94
N THR A 363 16.17 14.41 3.66
CA THR A 363 16.64 13.11 4.17
C THR A 363 15.54 12.06 4.10
N ILE A 364 15.95 10.81 3.85
CA ILE A 364 15.08 9.63 4.00
C ILE A 364 14.90 9.22 5.46
N GLY A 365 15.62 9.87 6.40
CA GLY A 365 15.46 9.66 7.83
C GLY A 365 16.29 8.52 8.41
N MET A 366 15.68 7.71 9.28
CA MET A 366 16.31 6.67 10.07
C MET A 366 15.56 5.34 9.95
N THR A 367 16.20 4.27 10.40
CA THR A 367 15.62 2.93 10.50
C THR A 367 15.98 2.31 11.84
N ASN A 368 15.17 1.38 12.30
CA ASN A 368 15.47 0.48 13.43
C ASN A 368 15.91 -0.91 12.96
N THR A 369 15.94 -1.16 11.65
CA THR A 369 16.44 -2.40 11.08
C THR A 369 17.98 -2.36 11.04
N ASP A 370 18.63 -3.49 11.31
CA ASP A 370 20.08 -3.63 11.13
C ASP A 370 20.39 -3.62 9.61
N ILE A 371 20.87 -2.46 9.15
CA ILE A 371 21.21 -2.22 7.74
C ILE A 371 22.67 -1.86 7.64
N LYS A 372 23.38 -2.49 6.70
CA LYS A 372 24.78 -2.21 6.40
C LYS A 372 24.98 -2.05 4.89
N LEU A 373 26.01 -1.28 4.56
CA LEU A 373 26.43 -1.05 3.18
C LEU A 373 27.64 -1.92 2.88
N PHE A 374 27.61 -2.61 1.74
CA PHE A 374 28.71 -3.44 1.26
C PHE A 374 29.19 -2.99 -0.10
N ALA A 375 30.49 -3.14 -0.32
CA ALA A 375 31.12 -2.88 -1.62
C ALA A 375 30.52 -3.81 -2.68
N TYR A 376 30.11 -3.24 -3.80
CA TYR A 376 29.37 -3.93 -4.84
C TYR A 376 29.92 -3.64 -6.22
N ASP A 377 30.02 -4.67 -7.04
CA ASP A 377 30.40 -4.56 -8.45
C ASP A 377 29.15 -4.55 -9.30
N VAL A 378 28.80 -3.39 -9.84
CA VAL A 378 27.61 -3.22 -10.68
C VAL A 378 27.74 -3.98 -12.01
N GLY A 379 28.96 -4.14 -12.54
CA GLY A 379 29.17 -4.82 -13.82
C GLY A 379 29.03 -6.34 -13.72
N GLU A 380 29.44 -6.92 -12.58
CA GLU A 380 29.34 -8.35 -12.32
C GLU A 380 28.09 -8.74 -11.52
N ASP A 381 27.32 -7.75 -11.04
CA ASP A 381 26.16 -7.96 -10.16
C ASP A 381 26.50 -8.76 -8.89
N LYS A 382 27.63 -8.41 -8.23
CA LYS A 382 28.17 -9.17 -7.09
C LYS A 382 28.71 -8.28 -5.96
N LEU A 383 28.58 -8.77 -4.74
CA LEU A 383 29.30 -8.22 -3.59
C LEU A 383 30.81 -8.47 -3.71
N LYS A 384 31.62 -7.46 -3.37
CA LYS A 384 33.08 -7.59 -3.32
C LYS A 384 33.52 -8.24 -2.02
N VAL A 385 34.56 -9.07 -2.12
CA VAL A 385 35.18 -9.74 -0.99
C VAL A 385 36.66 -9.27 -0.83
N ASP A 386 37.14 -9.36 0.40
CA ASP A 386 38.56 -9.15 0.72
C ASP A 386 39.44 -10.40 0.39
N ASP A 387 40.71 -10.32 0.66
CA ASP A 387 41.66 -11.42 0.41
C ASP A 387 41.40 -12.69 1.22
N ASN A 388 40.53 -12.61 2.27
CA ASN A 388 40.12 -13.72 3.11
C ASN A 388 38.71 -14.25 2.71
N GLY A 389 38.12 -13.74 1.63
CA GLY A 389 36.80 -14.13 1.14
C GLY A 389 35.63 -13.52 1.92
N LYS A 390 35.88 -12.52 2.79
CA LYS A 390 34.77 -11.84 3.54
C LYS A 390 34.26 -10.64 2.76
N TYR A 391 32.95 -10.41 2.82
CA TYR A 391 32.32 -9.25 2.21
C TYR A 391 32.84 -7.93 2.80
N ILE A 392 33.14 -6.96 1.96
CA ILE A 392 33.76 -5.68 2.34
C ILE A 392 32.63 -4.71 2.78
N GLU A 393 32.51 -4.48 4.09
CA GLU A 393 31.59 -3.46 4.64
C GLU A 393 32.12 -2.05 4.38
N ILE A 394 31.25 -1.18 3.85
CA ILE A 394 31.56 0.25 3.63
C ILE A 394 31.25 1.02 4.91
N LYS A 395 32.26 1.68 5.47
CA LYS A 395 32.15 2.50 6.70
C LYS A 395 32.32 4.00 6.45
N ASP A 396 32.70 4.36 5.25
CA ASP A 396 32.79 5.75 4.78
C ASP A 396 31.52 6.15 4.01
N HIS A 397 31.53 7.30 3.39
CA HIS A 397 30.40 7.81 2.61
C HIS A 397 30.35 7.30 1.16
N SER A 398 31.07 6.22 0.85
CA SER A 398 31.06 5.62 -0.48
C SER A 398 29.72 4.93 -0.77
N PRO A 399 29.28 4.90 -2.04
CA PRO A 399 28.10 4.15 -2.42
C PRO A 399 28.34 2.64 -2.35
N GLY A 400 27.28 1.89 -1.97
CA GLY A 400 27.33 0.44 -1.88
C GLY A 400 25.94 -0.19 -1.93
N LEU A 401 25.90 -1.52 -1.91
CA LEU A 401 24.66 -2.27 -1.78
C LEU A 401 24.21 -2.27 -0.32
N ALA A 402 22.98 -1.84 -0.07
CA ALA A 402 22.38 -1.89 1.26
C ALA A 402 21.81 -3.29 1.52
N LEU A 403 22.29 -3.96 2.55
CA LEU A 403 21.75 -5.23 3.03
C LEU A 403 21.03 -5.03 4.36
N MET A 404 19.87 -5.65 4.50
CA MET A 404 19.02 -5.64 5.70
C MET A 404 19.06 -7.01 6.38
N ARG A 405 19.45 -7.05 7.66
CA ARG A 405 19.51 -8.33 8.39
C ARG A 405 18.10 -8.91 8.57
N ILE A 406 17.93 -10.19 8.26
CA ILE A 406 16.70 -10.94 8.50
C ILE A 406 16.72 -11.50 9.91
N GLY A 407 15.68 -11.19 10.71
CA GLY A 407 15.59 -11.62 12.09
C GLY A 407 14.17 -11.49 12.65
N PRO A 408 13.94 -11.79 13.93
CA PRO A 408 12.61 -11.78 14.54
C PRO A 408 11.87 -10.45 14.42
N ASN A 409 12.59 -9.32 14.43
CA ASN A 409 12.04 -7.97 14.33
C ASN A 409 12.10 -7.40 12.89
N ALA A 410 12.56 -8.18 11.93
CA ALA A 410 12.72 -7.79 10.53
C ALA A 410 12.49 -9.02 9.64
N ILE A 411 11.23 -9.50 9.63
CA ILE A 411 10.83 -10.73 8.93
C ILE A 411 10.78 -10.48 7.43
N TYR A 412 11.50 -11.29 6.68
CA TYR A 412 11.40 -11.35 5.22
C TYR A 412 10.29 -12.32 4.83
N ASN A 413 9.20 -11.80 4.25
CA ASN A 413 8.06 -12.62 3.84
C ASN A 413 8.25 -13.25 2.45
N GLY A 414 9.09 -12.68 1.62
CA GLY A 414 9.40 -13.20 0.29
C GLY A 414 8.29 -13.02 -0.74
N TYR A 415 8.34 -13.88 -1.74
CA TYR A 415 7.40 -13.98 -2.84
C TYR A 415 6.66 -15.32 -2.78
N THR A 416 5.58 -15.46 -3.55
CA THR A 416 4.91 -16.76 -3.76
C THR A 416 5.86 -17.80 -4.38
N ASP A 417 6.83 -17.35 -5.19
CA ASP A 417 7.92 -18.16 -5.71
C ASP A 417 9.04 -18.30 -4.67
N ALA A 418 9.14 -19.49 -4.08
CA ALA A 418 10.14 -19.81 -3.06
C ALA A 418 11.59 -19.71 -3.59
N GLN A 419 11.83 -20.06 -4.86
CA GLN A 419 13.17 -19.96 -5.46
C GLN A 419 13.55 -18.48 -5.68
N ALA A 420 12.59 -17.65 -6.10
CA ALA A 420 12.80 -16.23 -6.22
C ALA A 420 13.06 -15.57 -4.86
N SER A 421 12.39 -16.02 -3.82
CA SER A 421 12.62 -15.57 -2.43
C SER A 421 14.01 -15.94 -1.94
N GLU A 422 14.43 -17.18 -2.13
CA GLU A 422 15.74 -17.65 -1.68
C GLU A 422 16.91 -16.96 -2.40
N LYS A 423 16.76 -16.65 -3.68
CA LYS A 423 17.76 -15.88 -4.45
C LYS A 423 18.02 -14.47 -3.94
N LYS A 424 17.11 -13.91 -3.15
CA LYS A 424 17.25 -12.58 -2.53
C LYS A 424 17.95 -12.64 -1.17
N ILE A 425 18.16 -13.83 -0.60
CA ILE A 425 18.79 -14.00 0.70
C ILE A 425 20.27 -14.27 0.50
N ILE A 426 21.10 -13.40 1.09
CA ILE A 426 22.54 -13.60 1.18
C ILE A 426 22.85 -14.12 2.58
N ARG A 427 23.64 -15.20 2.65
CA ARG A 427 23.99 -15.91 3.89
C ARG A 427 25.43 -15.66 4.27
N ASP A 428 25.72 -15.82 5.56
CA ASP A 428 27.09 -15.79 6.10
C ASP A 428 27.83 -14.48 5.73
N VAL A 429 27.10 -13.34 5.86
CA VAL A 429 27.62 -12.04 5.44
C VAL A 429 28.61 -11.48 6.46
N ILE A 430 28.28 -11.56 7.75
CA ILE A 430 29.09 -11.05 8.86
C ILE A 430 29.51 -12.17 9.80
N GLU A 431 28.57 -13.08 10.10
CA GLU A 431 28.76 -14.21 10.98
C GLU A 431 28.08 -15.47 10.39
N ASP A 432 28.61 -16.64 10.74
CA ASP A 432 28.06 -17.91 10.27
C ASP A 432 26.57 -18.05 10.64
N GLY A 433 25.76 -18.39 9.66
CA GLY A 433 24.32 -18.60 9.82
C GLY A 433 23.47 -17.31 9.76
N ASP A 434 24.05 -16.11 9.64
CA ASP A 434 23.27 -14.90 9.44
C ASP A 434 22.65 -14.86 8.03
N ARG A 435 21.53 -14.12 7.91
CA ARG A 435 20.79 -13.98 6.65
C ARG A 435 20.46 -12.52 6.42
N TRP A 436 20.69 -12.07 5.19
CA TRP A 436 20.49 -10.68 4.78
C TRP A 436 19.70 -10.61 3.48
N PHE A 437 18.84 -9.58 3.37
CA PHE A 437 18.07 -9.24 2.16
C PHE A 437 18.66 -7.99 1.51
#